data_b26a9098ab6d953294399a46f297fd3b
#
_entry.id   b26a9098ab6d953294399a46f297fd3b
#
_cell.length_a   1.000
_cell.length_b   1.000
_cell.length_c   1.000
_cell.angle_alpha   90.00
_cell.angle_beta   90.00
_cell.angle_gamma   90.00
#
_symmetry.space_group_name_H-M   'P 1'
#
loop_
_entity.id
_entity.type
_entity.pdbx_description
1 polymer ?
#
loop_
_entity_poly.entity_id
_entity_poly.type
_entity_poly.pdbx_seq_one_letter_code
_entity_poly.pdbx_strand_id
1 'polypeptide(L)'
;CLVGSEMCIRDRWNEQAPFSVGADLKLVAPAFASGDFASIDRMIHLFQKTSMRLRYSYIPVVAAVQGYALGGGCEMLLHCDRVVAALESYIGLVEVGVGLLPAGGGTKEFALRAAQESKGDLLAAMKNYYMNIASAKVATSALEAKKLGFLRESDVVVFNAYEILYVALSEALALAQTNYRPAQQQTFIAGGPTVAASIQGQLVNMKEGRFISSYDYYLGNKIAWVMTGGDVTTGSLIDEWWILDLERRTFVELLKNAKTQERIQGMLATGKPVRN
;
A
#
# COMPACT_ATOMS: atom_id res chain seq x y z
N CYS A 1 3.47 30.14 -3.65
CA CYS A 1 3.48 30.75 -4.98
C CYS A 1 2.11 31.22 -5.38
N LEU A 2 1.67 32.36 -4.96
CA LEU A 2 0.47 32.95 -5.54
C LEU A 2 0.74 34.44 -5.71
N VAL A 3 0.93 34.86 -6.92
CA VAL A 3 0.80 36.26 -7.30
C VAL A 3 -0.16 36.26 -8.47
N GLY A 4 -1.34 36.79 -8.26
CA GLY A 4 -2.41 36.84 -9.26
C GLY A 4 -3.41 35.68 -9.20
N SER A 5 -4.31 35.65 -10.16
CA SER A 5 -5.38 34.66 -10.31
C SER A 5 -4.93 33.31 -10.89
N GLU A 6 -3.62 33.07 -11.04
CA GLU A 6 -3.10 31.84 -11.60
C GLU A 6 -2.78 30.84 -10.51
N MET A 7 -3.27 29.62 -10.72
CA MET A 7 -3.02 28.49 -9.84
C MET A 7 -1.62 27.94 -10.05
N CYS A 8 -0.82 27.89 -8.98
CA CYS A 8 0.51 27.27 -9.04
C CYS A 8 0.39 25.73 -8.98
N ILE A 9 0.70 25.07 -10.07
CA ILE A 9 0.96 23.64 -10.10
C ILE A 9 2.42 23.43 -9.75
N ARG A 10 2.68 22.53 -8.78
CA ARG A 10 4.02 22.03 -8.49
C ARG A 10 4.11 20.64 -9.04
N ASP A 11 4.96 20.45 -10.03
CA ASP A 11 5.23 19.16 -10.62
C ASP A 11 6.63 18.66 -10.24
N ARG A 12 6.74 17.33 -10.14
CA ARG A 12 7.99 16.59 -10.10
C ARG A 12 7.83 15.44 -11.06
N TRP A 13 8.57 15.46 -12.13
CA TRP A 13 8.49 14.50 -13.20
C TRP A 13 9.84 13.83 -13.45
N ASN A 14 9.79 12.52 -13.70
CA ASN A 14 10.92 11.76 -14.23
C ASN A 14 10.47 11.13 -15.55
N GLU A 15 11.14 11.49 -16.64
CA GLU A 15 10.80 10.99 -17.97
C GLU A 15 11.04 9.49 -18.13
N GLN A 16 11.90 8.92 -17.28
CA GLN A 16 12.26 7.51 -17.35
C GLN A 16 11.46 6.69 -16.33
N ALA A 17 10.91 5.56 -16.80
CA ALA A 17 10.42 4.52 -15.91
C ALA A 17 11.59 3.91 -15.09
N PRO A 18 11.32 3.39 -13.90
CA PRO A 18 10.02 3.20 -13.25
C PRO A 18 9.55 4.40 -12.43
N PHE A 19 8.25 4.43 -12.08
CA PHE A 19 7.72 5.40 -11.11
C PHE A 19 8.41 5.24 -9.75
N SER A 20 8.37 4.02 -9.19
CA SER A 20 9.08 3.66 -7.96
C SER A 20 9.09 2.14 -7.76
N VAL A 21 10.19 1.60 -7.32
CA VAL A 21 10.28 0.17 -6.93
C VAL A 21 10.20 -0.04 -5.41
N GLY A 22 9.79 0.99 -4.67
CA GLY A 22 9.64 0.96 -3.22
C GLY A 22 10.89 1.42 -2.45
N ALA A 23 10.98 1.02 -1.19
CA ALA A 23 12.05 1.42 -0.29
C ALA A 23 13.39 0.76 -0.66
N ASP A 24 14.48 1.50 -0.51
CA ASP A 24 15.83 0.94 -0.66
C ASP A 24 16.16 0.05 0.55
N LEU A 25 16.16 -1.26 0.33
CA LEU A 25 16.47 -2.25 1.37
C LEU A 25 17.89 -2.10 1.93
N LYS A 26 18.82 -1.44 1.20
CA LYS A 26 20.17 -1.14 1.71
C LYS A 26 20.13 -0.15 2.87
N LEU A 27 19.10 0.67 2.98
CA LEU A 27 18.91 1.58 4.11
C LEU A 27 18.32 0.87 5.33
N VAL A 28 17.60 -0.25 5.12
CA VAL A 28 16.97 -1.02 6.19
C VAL A 28 17.92 -2.07 6.76
N ALA A 29 18.75 -2.69 5.91
CA ALA A 29 19.66 -3.77 6.30
C ALA A 29 20.61 -3.43 7.48
N PRO A 30 21.21 -2.24 7.57
CA PRO A 30 22.08 -1.91 8.72
C PRO A 30 21.34 -1.87 10.06
N ALA A 31 20.04 -1.61 10.08
CA ALA A 31 19.27 -1.50 11.32
C ALA A 31 19.22 -2.81 12.12
N PHE A 32 19.13 -3.97 11.44
CA PHE A 32 19.16 -5.23 12.18
C PHE A 32 20.57 -5.67 12.59
N ALA A 33 21.62 -5.19 11.92
CA ALA A 33 23.00 -5.40 12.36
C ALA A 33 23.34 -4.55 13.58
N SER A 34 22.85 -3.32 13.65
CA SER A 34 23.08 -2.39 14.77
C SER A 34 22.04 -2.49 15.89
N GLY A 35 20.88 -3.14 15.63
CA GLY A 35 19.74 -3.15 16.55
C GLY A 35 18.96 -1.83 16.62
N ASP A 36 19.21 -0.86 15.73
CA ASP A 36 18.53 0.44 15.73
C ASP A 36 17.15 0.39 15.06
N PHE A 37 16.27 -0.39 15.65
CA PHE A 37 14.87 -0.47 15.19
C PHE A 37 14.07 0.81 15.46
N ALA A 38 14.54 1.65 16.38
CA ALA A 38 13.88 2.93 16.67
C ALA A 38 14.00 3.92 15.50
N SER A 39 15.12 3.92 14.79
CA SER A 39 15.28 4.73 13.57
C SER A 39 14.36 4.27 12.45
N ILE A 40 14.16 2.95 12.29
CA ILE A 40 13.20 2.39 11.32
C ILE A 40 11.76 2.77 11.71
N ASP A 41 11.41 2.66 12.98
CA ASP A 41 10.08 3.07 13.47
C ASP A 41 9.79 4.54 13.12
N ARG A 42 10.75 5.44 13.37
CA ARG A 42 10.62 6.86 13.01
C ARG A 42 10.52 7.08 11.50
N MET A 43 11.28 6.34 10.70
CA MET A 43 11.25 6.43 9.24
C MET A 43 9.87 6.03 8.71
N ILE A 44 9.32 4.91 9.18
CA ILE A 44 7.98 4.45 8.78
C ILE A 44 6.92 5.47 9.20
N HIS A 45 7.00 5.97 10.46
CA HIS A 45 6.06 6.98 10.92
C HIS A 45 6.10 8.26 10.07
N LEU A 46 7.28 8.71 9.66
CA LEU A 46 7.42 9.85 8.76
C LEU A 46 6.81 9.57 7.39
N PHE A 47 6.99 8.36 6.86
CA PHE A 47 6.38 7.95 5.59
C PHE A 47 4.85 7.91 5.70
N GLN A 48 4.30 7.34 6.78
CA GLN A 48 2.86 7.36 7.07
C GLN A 48 2.30 8.78 7.15
N LYS A 49 2.98 9.68 7.85
CA LYS A 49 2.60 11.11 7.87
C LYS A 49 2.59 11.73 6.49
N THR A 50 3.56 11.36 5.65
CA THR A 50 3.63 11.86 4.27
C THR A 50 2.46 11.33 3.44
N SER A 51 2.16 10.03 3.53
CA SER A 51 1.00 9.41 2.87
C SER A 51 -0.31 10.07 3.29
N MET A 52 -0.50 10.28 4.59
CA MET A 52 -1.69 10.95 5.12
C MET A 52 -1.78 12.42 4.72
N ARG A 53 -0.62 13.11 4.59
CA ARG A 53 -0.58 14.49 4.09
C ARG A 53 -0.94 14.57 2.60
N LEU A 54 -0.59 13.58 1.80
CA LEU A 54 -1.06 13.49 0.41
C LEU A 54 -2.58 13.30 0.38
N ARG A 55 -3.10 12.33 1.16
CA ARG A 55 -4.51 11.97 1.23
C ARG A 55 -5.41 13.15 1.63
N TYR A 56 -4.96 13.96 2.59
CA TYR A 56 -5.71 15.07 3.17
C TYR A 56 -5.16 16.44 2.78
N SER A 57 -4.55 16.50 1.60
CA SER A 57 -4.02 17.74 1.05
C SER A 57 -5.14 18.74 0.76
N TYR A 58 -4.90 20.02 1.06
CA TYR A 58 -5.81 21.11 0.69
C TYR A 58 -5.79 21.45 -0.81
N ILE A 59 -4.86 20.88 -1.55
CA ILE A 59 -4.75 21.01 -3.00
C ILE A 59 -4.77 19.62 -3.63
N PRO A 60 -5.32 19.45 -4.84
CA PRO A 60 -5.34 18.16 -5.53
C PRO A 60 -3.93 17.58 -5.69
N VAL A 61 -3.80 16.29 -5.43
CA VAL A 61 -2.58 15.52 -5.66
C VAL A 61 -2.85 14.47 -6.72
N VAL A 62 -2.18 14.59 -7.85
CA VAL A 62 -2.31 13.67 -8.98
C VAL A 62 -0.98 12.95 -9.21
N ALA A 63 -1.02 11.62 -9.26
CA ALA A 63 0.15 10.81 -9.59
C ALA A 63 0.14 10.44 -11.07
N ALA A 64 1.27 10.65 -11.74
CA ALA A 64 1.52 10.23 -13.13
C ALA A 64 2.43 9.00 -13.13
N VAL A 65 1.93 7.85 -13.54
CA VAL A 65 2.57 6.54 -13.34
C VAL A 65 2.93 5.86 -14.64
N GLN A 66 4.18 5.43 -14.77
CA GLN A 66 4.63 4.55 -15.84
C GLN A 66 5.59 3.48 -15.31
N GLY A 67 5.53 2.28 -15.88
CA GLY A 67 6.34 1.15 -15.46
C GLY A 67 5.98 0.67 -14.05
N TYR A 68 6.99 0.37 -13.23
CA TYR A 68 6.77 -0.18 -11.90
C TYR A 68 6.37 0.89 -10.88
N ALA A 69 5.34 0.59 -10.09
CA ALA A 69 4.96 1.29 -8.88
C ALA A 69 4.73 0.26 -7.77
N LEU A 70 5.80 -0.14 -7.10
CA LEU A 70 5.82 -1.26 -6.18
C LEU A 70 6.05 -0.81 -4.74
N GLY A 71 5.50 -1.56 -3.78
CA GLY A 71 5.71 -1.32 -2.36
C GLY A 71 5.34 0.11 -1.96
N GLY A 72 6.25 0.83 -1.32
CA GLY A 72 6.03 2.23 -0.95
C GLY A 72 5.63 3.16 -2.11
N GLY A 73 6.04 2.84 -3.34
CA GLY A 73 5.56 3.55 -4.53
C GLY A 73 4.07 3.33 -4.78
N CYS A 74 3.59 2.09 -4.65
CA CYS A 74 2.17 1.77 -4.69
C CYS A 74 1.41 2.46 -3.55
N GLU A 75 1.96 2.45 -2.33
CA GLU A 75 1.34 3.11 -1.18
C GLU A 75 1.13 4.61 -1.41
N MET A 76 2.09 5.30 -2.05
CA MET A 76 1.90 6.70 -2.44
C MET A 76 0.73 6.90 -3.39
N LEU A 77 0.58 6.03 -4.41
CA LEU A 77 -0.54 6.11 -5.37
C LEU A 77 -1.88 5.97 -4.68
N LEU A 78 -1.98 5.04 -3.72
CA LEU A 78 -3.21 4.78 -2.97
C LEU A 78 -3.71 6.02 -2.22
N HIS A 79 -2.81 6.97 -1.90
CA HIS A 79 -3.10 8.19 -1.15
C HIS A 79 -3.29 9.44 -2.03
N CYS A 80 -3.13 9.35 -3.34
CA CYS A 80 -3.40 10.46 -4.25
C CYS A 80 -4.91 10.62 -4.51
N ASP A 81 -5.35 11.82 -4.87
CA ASP A 81 -6.73 12.09 -5.28
C ASP A 81 -7.06 11.43 -6.60
N ARG A 82 -6.09 11.41 -7.51
CA ARG A 82 -6.20 10.82 -8.84
C ARG A 82 -4.88 10.17 -9.24
N VAL A 83 -4.97 9.04 -9.91
CA VAL A 83 -3.84 8.41 -10.58
C VAL A 83 -4.07 8.42 -12.08
N VAL A 84 -3.09 8.86 -12.83
CA VAL A 84 -3.01 8.72 -14.29
C VAL A 84 -1.92 7.71 -14.59
N ALA A 85 -2.30 6.54 -15.07
CA ALA A 85 -1.37 5.43 -15.28
C ALA A 85 -1.27 5.07 -16.75
N ALA A 86 -0.05 4.86 -17.25
CA ALA A 86 0.15 4.20 -18.54
C ALA A 86 -0.46 2.81 -18.50
N LEU A 87 -0.96 2.33 -19.65
CA LEU A 87 -1.51 0.98 -19.75
C LEU A 87 -0.50 -0.06 -19.23
N GLU A 88 0.77 0.07 -19.62
CA GLU A 88 1.88 -0.78 -19.17
C GLU A 88 2.44 -0.29 -17.82
N SER A 89 1.61 -0.28 -16.80
CA SER A 89 2.02 0.00 -15.41
C SER A 89 1.85 -1.25 -14.56
N TYR A 90 2.90 -1.57 -13.79
CA TYR A 90 2.99 -2.75 -12.93
C TYR A 90 2.88 -2.29 -11.49
N ILE A 91 1.71 -2.44 -10.89
CA ILE A 91 1.37 -1.84 -9.60
C ILE A 91 1.09 -2.93 -8.58
N GLY A 92 1.70 -2.85 -7.40
CA GLY A 92 1.48 -3.85 -6.35
C GLY A 92 2.19 -3.57 -5.04
N LEU A 93 1.67 -4.20 -3.98
CA LEU A 93 2.25 -4.24 -2.64
C LEU A 93 3.07 -5.53 -2.52
N VAL A 94 4.39 -5.41 -2.48
CA VAL A 94 5.32 -6.54 -2.64
C VAL A 94 6.13 -6.86 -1.39
N GLU A 95 5.85 -6.23 -0.28
CA GLU A 95 6.59 -6.30 0.97
C GLU A 95 6.71 -7.72 1.52
N VAL A 96 5.69 -8.56 1.29
CA VAL A 96 5.68 -9.99 1.68
C VAL A 96 6.85 -10.76 1.05
N GLY A 97 7.27 -10.37 -0.16
CA GLY A 97 8.42 -10.97 -0.83
C GLY A 97 9.72 -10.88 -0.03
N VAL A 98 9.85 -9.89 0.83
CA VAL A 98 10.99 -9.68 1.74
C VAL A 98 10.64 -9.94 3.22
N GLY A 99 9.49 -10.57 3.49
CA GLY A 99 9.09 -10.96 4.84
C GLY A 99 8.49 -9.81 5.67
N LEU A 100 8.02 -8.76 5.03
CA LEU A 100 7.43 -7.58 5.66
C LEU A 100 5.97 -7.42 5.22
N LEU A 101 5.27 -6.44 5.80
CA LEU A 101 3.95 -6.01 5.36
C LEU A 101 4.01 -4.55 4.87
N PRO A 102 3.06 -4.09 4.04
CA PRO A 102 2.95 -2.68 3.70
C PRO A 102 2.71 -1.85 4.95
N ALA A 103 3.56 -0.87 5.22
CA ALA A 103 3.50 -0.08 6.45
C ALA A 103 3.50 1.43 6.23
N GLY A 104 3.46 1.89 4.99
CA GLY A 104 3.27 3.29 4.62
C GLY A 104 1.80 3.67 4.43
N GLY A 105 0.88 2.78 4.80
CA GLY A 105 -0.56 2.94 4.68
C GLY A 105 -1.22 2.02 3.66
N GLY A 106 -0.50 1.07 3.06
CA GLY A 106 -1.05 0.15 2.06
C GLY A 106 -2.05 -0.83 2.67
N THR A 107 -1.75 -1.43 3.81
CA THR A 107 -2.68 -2.31 4.54
C THR A 107 -3.89 -1.51 5.03
N LYS A 108 -3.68 -0.28 5.54
CA LYS A 108 -4.73 0.63 5.98
C LYS A 108 -5.68 0.99 4.83
N GLU A 109 -5.15 1.37 3.67
CA GLU A 109 -5.99 1.70 2.50
C GLU A 109 -6.84 0.51 2.05
N PHE A 110 -6.27 -0.69 2.06
CA PHE A 110 -7.03 -1.87 1.68
C PHE A 110 -8.09 -2.27 2.72
N ALA A 111 -7.81 -2.09 4.02
CA ALA A 111 -8.81 -2.27 5.07
C ALA A 111 -9.96 -1.26 4.93
N LEU A 112 -9.64 0.02 4.69
CA LEU A 112 -10.62 1.08 4.47
C LEU A 112 -11.48 0.82 3.23
N ARG A 113 -10.85 0.49 2.08
CA ARG A 113 -11.56 0.17 0.83
C ARG A 113 -12.46 -1.05 0.99
N ALA A 114 -11.97 -2.10 1.65
CA ALA A 114 -12.78 -3.28 1.92
C ALA A 114 -14.03 -2.94 2.76
N ALA A 115 -13.88 -2.10 3.77
CA ALA A 115 -15.02 -1.67 4.59
C ALA A 115 -16.03 -0.82 3.78
N GLN A 116 -15.54 0.09 2.93
CA GLN A 116 -16.39 0.95 2.08
C GLN A 116 -17.13 0.17 0.99
N GLU A 117 -16.49 -0.84 0.40
CA GLU A 117 -17.00 -1.62 -0.73
C GLU A 117 -17.77 -2.87 -0.30
N SER A 118 -17.85 -3.16 0.99
CA SER A 118 -18.34 -4.42 1.54
C SER A 118 -19.79 -4.75 1.17
N LYS A 119 -20.62 -3.75 0.89
CA LYS A 119 -22.05 -3.93 0.57
C LYS A 119 -22.77 -4.93 1.50
N GLY A 120 -22.31 -5.00 2.76
CA GLY A 120 -22.82 -5.93 3.77
C GLY A 120 -22.02 -7.24 3.93
N ASP A 121 -21.10 -7.56 3.03
CA ASP A 121 -20.18 -8.70 3.16
C ASP A 121 -18.73 -8.24 3.34
N LEU A 122 -18.43 -7.79 4.56
CA LEU A 122 -17.09 -7.33 4.93
C LEU A 122 -16.03 -8.45 4.80
N LEU A 123 -16.43 -9.71 5.08
CA LEU A 123 -15.51 -10.84 5.00
C LEU A 123 -15.02 -11.08 3.58
N ALA A 124 -15.91 -11.10 2.60
CA ALA A 124 -15.53 -11.30 1.20
C ALA A 124 -14.66 -10.15 0.70
N ALA A 125 -15.04 -8.89 0.98
CA ALA A 125 -14.28 -7.72 0.60
C ALA A 125 -12.87 -7.72 1.21
N MET A 126 -12.77 -7.98 2.53
CA MET A 126 -11.47 -8.06 3.22
C MET A 126 -10.58 -9.18 2.68
N LYS A 127 -11.15 -10.36 2.38
CA LYS A 127 -10.38 -11.48 1.80
C LYS A 127 -9.78 -11.13 0.44
N ASN A 128 -10.53 -10.46 -0.43
CA ASN A 128 -10.03 -10.07 -1.75
C ASN A 128 -8.82 -9.14 -1.64
N TYR A 129 -8.92 -8.08 -0.84
CA TYR A 129 -7.82 -7.15 -0.62
C TYR A 129 -6.64 -7.80 0.13
N TYR A 130 -6.92 -8.63 1.13
CA TYR A 130 -5.93 -9.40 1.86
C TYR A 130 -5.09 -10.29 0.94
N MET A 131 -5.73 -11.02 0.02
CA MET A 131 -5.02 -11.91 -0.90
C MET A 131 -4.05 -11.17 -1.82
N ASN A 132 -4.37 -9.95 -2.24
CA ASN A 132 -3.45 -9.12 -3.03
C ASN A 132 -2.17 -8.79 -2.26
N ILE A 133 -2.26 -8.48 -0.95
CA ILE A 133 -1.09 -8.25 -0.09
C ILE A 133 -0.36 -9.56 0.17
N ALA A 134 -1.06 -10.59 0.66
CA ALA A 134 -0.45 -11.84 1.12
C ALA A 134 0.26 -12.63 0.01
N SER A 135 -0.21 -12.50 -1.24
CA SER A 135 0.45 -13.10 -2.41
C SER A 135 1.49 -12.20 -3.08
N ALA A 136 1.73 -11.00 -2.57
CA ALA A 136 2.55 -9.98 -3.23
C ALA A 136 2.13 -9.78 -4.70
N LYS A 137 0.81 -9.70 -4.93
CA LYS A 137 0.27 -9.60 -6.29
C LYS A 137 0.69 -8.28 -6.93
N VAL A 138 1.24 -8.38 -8.12
CA VAL A 138 1.55 -7.24 -8.98
C VAL A 138 0.61 -7.28 -10.19
N ALA A 139 -0.10 -6.19 -10.42
CA ALA A 139 -0.88 -6.02 -11.63
C ALA A 139 0.03 -5.92 -12.84
N THR A 140 -0.33 -6.58 -13.93
CA THR A 140 0.44 -6.60 -15.18
C THR A 140 0.05 -5.48 -16.15
N SER A 141 -0.96 -4.69 -15.76
CA SER A 141 -1.41 -3.50 -16.49
C SER A 141 -2.21 -2.59 -15.56
N ALA A 142 -2.37 -1.31 -15.95
CA ALA A 142 -3.23 -0.37 -15.25
C ALA A 142 -4.71 -0.84 -15.20
N LEU A 143 -5.19 -1.54 -16.21
CA LEU A 143 -6.53 -2.11 -16.21
C LEU A 143 -6.67 -3.27 -15.22
N GLU A 144 -5.65 -4.12 -15.07
CA GLU A 144 -5.64 -5.15 -14.02
C GLU A 144 -5.52 -4.50 -12.64
N ALA A 145 -4.73 -3.42 -12.50
CA ALA A 145 -4.61 -2.69 -11.25
C ALA A 145 -5.95 -2.14 -10.75
N LYS A 146 -6.86 -1.69 -11.63
CA LYS A 146 -8.24 -1.36 -11.29
C LYS A 146 -9.00 -2.57 -10.74
N LYS A 147 -8.96 -3.71 -11.44
CA LYS A 147 -9.65 -4.95 -11.03
C LYS A 147 -9.17 -5.47 -9.69
N LEU A 148 -7.89 -5.27 -9.35
CA LEU A 148 -7.29 -5.67 -8.09
C LEU A 148 -7.49 -4.63 -6.96
N GLY A 149 -8.05 -3.47 -7.28
CA GLY A 149 -8.30 -2.40 -6.32
C GLY A 149 -7.06 -1.57 -5.94
N PHE A 150 -5.95 -1.69 -6.67
CA PHE A 150 -4.82 -0.75 -6.55
C PHE A 150 -5.16 0.61 -7.12
N LEU A 151 -5.84 0.64 -8.25
CA LEU A 151 -6.42 1.85 -8.83
C LEU A 151 -7.93 1.88 -8.60
N ARG A 152 -8.49 3.08 -8.50
CA ARG A 152 -9.93 3.32 -8.40
C ARG A 152 -10.54 3.39 -9.80
N GLU A 153 -11.85 3.19 -9.91
CA GLU A 153 -12.55 3.36 -11.18
C GLU A 153 -12.40 4.79 -11.75
N SER A 154 -12.30 5.78 -10.87
CA SER A 154 -12.08 7.17 -11.23
C SER A 154 -10.68 7.48 -11.77
N ASP A 155 -9.69 6.60 -11.54
CA ASP A 155 -8.33 6.82 -12.04
C ASP A 155 -8.27 6.64 -13.56
N VAL A 156 -7.36 7.35 -14.21
CA VAL A 156 -7.27 7.42 -15.67
C VAL A 156 -6.23 6.45 -16.19
N VAL A 157 -6.56 5.71 -17.25
CA VAL A 157 -5.60 4.86 -17.96
C VAL A 157 -5.28 5.48 -19.31
N VAL A 158 -3.99 5.72 -19.57
CA VAL A 158 -3.49 6.33 -20.82
C VAL A 158 -2.79 5.27 -21.64
N PHE A 159 -3.21 5.12 -22.90
CA PHE A 159 -2.62 4.13 -23.82
C PHE A 159 -1.30 4.59 -24.41
N ASN A 160 -1.15 5.90 -24.64
CA ASN A 160 0.09 6.49 -25.10
C ASN A 160 0.88 7.06 -23.92
N ALA A 161 1.96 6.38 -23.53
CA ALA A 161 2.79 6.78 -22.38
C ALA A 161 3.35 8.21 -22.50
N TYR A 162 3.55 8.73 -23.70
CA TYR A 162 4.04 10.10 -23.91
C TYR A 162 3.03 11.17 -23.52
N GLU A 163 1.75 10.83 -23.36
CA GLU A 163 0.70 11.77 -22.95
C GLU A 163 0.46 11.82 -21.44
N ILE A 164 1.12 10.96 -20.67
CA ILE A 164 0.85 10.82 -19.21
C ILE A 164 0.95 12.15 -18.48
N LEU A 165 2.02 12.90 -18.70
CA LEU A 165 2.24 14.17 -18.02
C LEU A 165 1.16 15.18 -18.40
N TYR A 166 0.84 15.29 -19.68
CA TYR A 166 -0.21 16.18 -20.18
C TYR A 166 -1.57 15.84 -19.56
N VAL A 167 -1.94 14.56 -19.53
CA VAL A 167 -3.21 14.11 -18.95
C VAL A 167 -3.22 14.34 -17.44
N ALA A 168 -2.11 14.05 -16.74
CA ALA A 168 -2.02 14.29 -15.29
C ALA A 168 -2.14 15.76 -14.91
N LEU A 169 -1.53 16.66 -15.68
CA LEU A 169 -1.68 18.11 -15.50
C LEU A 169 -3.12 18.56 -15.76
N SER A 170 -3.74 18.02 -16.80
CA SER A 170 -5.15 18.31 -17.13
C SER A 170 -6.11 17.85 -16.02
N GLU A 171 -5.89 16.66 -15.46
CA GLU A 171 -6.66 16.14 -14.31
C GLU A 171 -6.46 17.01 -13.06
N ALA A 172 -5.23 17.43 -12.77
CA ALA A 172 -4.94 18.31 -11.64
C ALA A 172 -5.64 19.68 -11.77
N LEU A 173 -5.60 20.28 -12.97
CA LEU A 173 -6.31 21.52 -13.29
C LEU A 173 -7.83 21.35 -13.16
N ALA A 174 -8.38 20.29 -13.74
CA ALA A 174 -9.81 20.00 -13.68
C ALA A 174 -10.30 19.87 -12.23
N LEU A 175 -9.59 19.08 -11.41
CA LEU A 175 -9.90 18.94 -9.99
C LEU A 175 -9.88 20.29 -9.28
N ALA A 176 -8.85 21.10 -9.49
CA ALA A 176 -8.71 22.37 -8.80
C ALA A 176 -9.73 23.42 -9.25
N GLN A 177 -10.19 23.39 -10.50
CA GLN A 177 -11.20 24.31 -11.05
C GLN A 177 -12.63 23.90 -10.72
N THR A 178 -12.88 22.67 -10.32
CA THR A 178 -14.23 22.13 -10.06
C THR A 178 -14.62 22.11 -8.57
N ASN A 179 -14.19 23.11 -7.79
CA ASN A 179 -14.51 23.22 -6.37
C ASN A 179 -13.95 22.03 -5.56
N TYR A 180 -12.66 21.75 -5.72
CA TYR A 180 -11.97 20.70 -4.99
C TYR A 180 -12.21 20.78 -3.48
N ARG A 181 -12.55 19.67 -2.89
CA ARG A 181 -12.70 19.52 -1.44
C ARG A 181 -11.76 18.42 -0.96
N PRO A 182 -10.87 18.71 0.02
CA PRO A 182 -10.04 17.69 0.63
C PRO A 182 -10.87 16.53 1.18
N ALA A 183 -10.38 15.33 1.05
CA ALA A 183 -10.96 14.18 1.72
C ALA A 183 -11.01 14.45 3.24
N GLN A 184 -11.97 13.86 3.93
CA GLN A 184 -12.06 13.91 5.39
C GLN A 184 -11.58 12.59 5.98
N GLN A 185 -10.93 12.67 7.13
CA GLN A 185 -10.55 11.47 7.88
C GLN A 185 -11.78 10.62 8.16
N GLN A 186 -11.63 9.32 7.97
CA GLN A 186 -12.73 8.39 8.08
C GLN A 186 -12.55 7.42 9.24
N THR A 187 -13.66 7.09 9.86
CA THR A 187 -13.77 5.89 10.67
C THR A 187 -14.45 4.80 9.85
N PHE A 188 -14.09 3.57 10.08
CA PHE A 188 -14.65 2.43 9.38
C PHE A 188 -14.75 1.19 10.28
N ILE A 189 -15.56 0.24 9.85
CA ILE A 189 -15.84 -0.96 10.63
C ILE A 189 -14.65 -1.93 10.54
N ALA A 190 -14.10 -2.31 11.69
CA ALA A 190 -13.08 -3.33 11.80
C ALA A 190 -13.65 -4.74 11.59
N GLY A 191 -12.92 -5.58 10.85
CA GLY A 191 -13.27 -6.99 10.67
C GLY A 191 -13.16 -7.80 11.97
N GLY A 192 -12.22 -7.41 12.84
CA GLY A 192 -12.00 -8.03 14.13
C GLY A 192 -11.65 -9.51 14.07
N PRO A 193 -11.75 -10.21 15.20
CA PRO A 193 -11.37 -11.63 15.31
C PRO A 193 -12.15 -12.56 14.38
N THR A 194 -13.41 -12.25 14.06
CA THR A 194 -14.24 -13.10 13.20
C THR A 194 -13.70 -13.18 11.77
N VAL A 195 -13.33 -12.02 11.18
CA VAL A 195 -12.74 -11.98 9.84
C VAL A 195 -11.32 -12.54 9.88
N ALA A 196 -10.53 -12.22 10.90
CA ALA A 196 -9.18 -12.74 11.08
C ALA A 196 -9.18 -14.29 11.15
N ALA A 197 -10.07 -14.90 11.93
CA ALA A 197 -10.20 -16.35 12.05
C ALA A 197 -10.56 -17.03 10.72
N SER A 198 -11.44 -16.40 9.93
CA SER A 198 -11.79 -16.91 8.60
C SER A 198 -10.62 -16.90 7.63
N ILE A 199 -9.79 -15.85 7.66
CA ILE A 199 -8.55 -15.77 6.86
C ILE A 199 -7.54 -16.80 7.37
N GLN A 200 -7.38 -16.92 8.68
CA GLN A 200 -6.49 -17.91 9.30
C GLN A 200 -6.86 -19.34 8.91
N GLY A 201 -8.14 -19.69 8.88
CA GLY A 201 -8.59 -21.01 8.42
C GLY A 201 -8.14 -21.32 6.99
N GLN A 202 -8.18 -20.33 6.11
CA GLN A 202 -7.65 -20.47 4.74
C GLN A 202 -6.13 -20.65 4.72
N LEU A 203 -5.39 -19.88 5.54
CA LEU A 203 -3.94 -19.99 5.66
C LEU A 203 -3.50 -21.36 6.21
N VAL A 204 -4.26 -21.94 7.16
CA VAL A 204 -4.03 -23.32 7.66
C VAL A 204 -4.10 -24.31 6.50
N ASN A 205 -5.17 -24.24 5.69
CA ASN A 205 -5.32 -25.13 4.54
C ASN A 205 -4.16 -24.97 3.53
N MET A 206 -3.72 -23.75 3.27
CA MET A 206 -2.59 -23.47 2.38
C MET A 206 -1.28 -24.02 2.94
N LYS A 207 -1.06 -23.91 4.25
CA LYS A 207 0.16 -24.44 4.92
C LYS A 207 0.15 -25.98 4.92
N GLU A 208 -0.95 -26.61 5.32
CA GLU A 208 -1.07 -28.07 5.35
C GLU A 208 -0.99 -28.67 3.93
N GLY A 209 -1.54 -27.96 2.92
CA GLY A 209 -1.38 -28.29 1.51
C GLY A 209 0.01 -27.99 0.94
N ARG A 210 0.96 -27.43 1.73
CA ARG A 210 2.32 -27.06 1.32
C ARG A 210 2.38 -26.02 0.20
N PHE A 211 1.34 -25.19 0.05
CA PHE A 211 1.35 -24.06 -0.89
C PHE A 211 2.13 -22.87 -0.35
N ILE A 212 2.27 -22.77 0.97
CA ILE A 212 3.00 -21.70 1.65
C ILE A 212 3.94 -22.30 2.72
N SER A 213 5.04 -21.60 3.00
CA SER A 213 5.96 -21.98 4.08
C SER A 213 5.35 -21.70 5.47
N SER A 214 5.96 -22.25 6.51
CA SER A 214 5.57 -21.93 7.89
C SER A 214 5.77 -20.43 8.21
N TYR A 215 6.74 -19.79 7.56
CA TYR A 215 6.96 -18.37 7.74
C TYR A 215 5.95 -17.53 6.95
N ASP A 216 5.57 -17.93 5.75
CA ASP A 216 4.48 -17.28 5.00
C ASP A 216 3.16 -17.36 5.79
N TYR A 217 2.90 -18.50 6.46
CA TYR A 217 1.75 -18.65 7.36
C TYR A 217 1.81 -17.66 8.52
N TYR A 218 2.96 -17.52 9.19
CA TYR A 218 3.15 -16.56 10.27
C TYR A 218 2.92 -15.12 9.77
N LEU A 219 3.56 -14.75 8.67
CA LEU A 219 3.47 -13.43 8.05
C LEU A 219 2.02 -13.12 7.62
N GLY A 220 1.36 -14.08 6.98
CA GLY A 220 -0.04 -13.95 6.57
C GLY A 220 -0.98 -13.69 7.76
N ASN A 221 -0.77 -14.38 8.89
CA ASN A 221 -1.53 -14.11 10.11
C ASN A 221 -1.31 -12.69 10.66
N LYS A 222 -0.05 -12.19 10.61
CA LYS A 222 0.26 -10.81 11.02
C LYS A 222 -0.44 -9.77 10.15
N ILE A 223 -0.44 -9.98 8.83
CA ILE A 223 -1.16 -9.11 7.89
C ILE A 223 -2.66 -9.15 8.14
N ALA A 224 -3.22 -10.34 8.33
CA ALA A 224 -4.65 -10.49 8.64
C ALA A 224 -5.02 -9.76 9.94
N TRP A 225 -4.22 -9.91 10.99
CA TRP A 225 -4.43 -9.25 12.27
C TRP A 225 -4.41 -7.73 12.13
N VAL A 226 -3.42 -7.15 11.42
CA VAL A 226 -3.36 -5.70 11.16
C VAL A 226 -4.57 -5.24 10.38
N MET A 227 -4.86 -5.90 9.24
CA MET A 227 -5.91 -5.48 8.31
C MET A 227 -7.31 -5.56 8.93
N THR A 228 -7.54 -6.48 9.87
CA THR A 228 -8.81 -6.61 10.57
C THR A 228 -8.97 -5.72 11.79
N GLY A 229 -7.95 -4.92 12.15
CA GLY A 229 -7.99 -3.95 13.24
C GLY A 229 -7.31 -4.42 14.53
N GLY A 230 -6.57 -5.53 14.51
CA GLY A 230 -5.90 -6.05 15.71
C GLY A 230 -6.89 -6.63 16.73
N ASP A 231 -6.65 -6.34 18.01
CA ASP A 231 -7.40 -6.92 19.14
C ASP A 231 -8.70 -6.14 19.46
N VAL A 232 -9.36 -5.57 18.44
CA VAL A 232 -10.66 -4.91 18.63
C VAL A 232 -11.81 -5.88 18.43
N THR A 233 -12.95 -5.61 19.05
CA THR A 233 -14.17 -6.39 18.81
C THR A 233 -14.62 -6.27 17.37
N THR A 234 -15.11 -7.36 16.78
CA THR A 234 -15.72 -7.35 15.43
C THR A 234 -16.81 -6.29 15.35
N GLY A 235 -16.77 -5.44 14.34
CA GLY A 235 -17.73 -4.36 14.15
C GLY A 235 -17.39 -3.05 14.87
N SER A 236 -16.28 -2.99 15.60
CA SER A 236 -15.82 -1.73 16.21
C SER A 236 -15.50 -0.69 15.16
N LEU A 237 -15.82 0.57 15.43
CA LEU A 237 -15.36 1.69 14.63
C LEU A 237 -13.91 2.03 15.01
N ILE A 238 -13.05 2.05 14.01
CA ILE A 238 -11.64 2.43 14.14
C ILE A 238 -11.33 3.54 13.13
N ASP A 239 -10.32 4.33 13.41
CA ASP A 239 -9.81 5.33 12.48
C ASP A 239 -8.59 4.81 11.69
N GLU A 240 -8.16 5.59 10.73
CA GLU A 240 -7.02 5.23 9.88
C GLU A 240 -5.71 5.17 10.66
N TRP A 241 -5.51 6.05 11.67
CA TRP A 241 -4.29 6.08 12.48
C TRP A 241 -4.15 4.84 13.37
N TRP A 242 -5.27 4.24 13.76
CA TRP A 242 -5.27 2.95 14.45
C TRP A 242 -4.56 1.87 13.64
N ILE A 243 -4.96 1.68 12.38
CA ILE A 243 -4.32 0.68 11.52
C ILE A 243 -2.88 1.06 11.19
N LEU A 244 -2.59 2.33 10.94
CA LEU A 244 -1.22 2.81 10.69
C LEU A 244 -0.28 2.50 11.85
N ASP A 245 -0.72 2.63 13.09
CA ASP A 245 0.07 2.26 14.26
C ASP A 245 0.31 0.74 14.33
N LEU A 246 -0.71 -0.07 14.03
CA LEU A 246 -0.58 -1.53 13.92
C LEU A 246 0.40 -1.94 12.80
N GLU A 247 0.30 -1.34 11.61
CA GLU A 247 1.25 -1.55 10.51
C GLU A 247 2.68 -1.31 10.98
N ARG A 248 2.93 -0.14 11.56
CA ARG A 248 4.27 0.28 11.98
C ARG A 248 4.87 -0.64 13.03
N ARG A 249 4.11 -0.96 14.08
CA ARG A 249 4.56 -1.88 15.14
C ARG A 249 4.84 -3.28 14.59
N THR A 250 3.96 -3.79 13.75
CA THR A 250 4.10 -5.12 13.16
C THR A 250 5.27 -5.17 12.19
N PHE A 251 5.50 -4.11 11.40
CA PHE A 251 6.67 -4.02 10.52
C PHE A 251 7.97 -4.13 11.32
N VAL A 252 8.10 -3.38 12.41
CA VAL A 252 9.28 -3.41 13.28
C VAL A 252 9.43 -4.79 13.95
N GLU A 253 8.33 -5.42 14.38
CA GLU A 253 8.33 -6.78 14.90
C GLU A 253 8.85 -7.79 13.88
N LEU A 254 8.32 -7.73 12.65
CA LEU A 254 8.75 -8.60 11.55
C LEU A 254 10.22 -8.39 11.19
N LEU A 255 10.70 -7.16 11.19
CA LEU A 255 12.10 -6.85 10.89
C LEU A 255 13.08 -7.45 11.91
N LYS A 256 12.65 -7.65 13.16
CA LYS A 256 13.45 -8.35 14.20
C LYS A 256 13.53 -9.86 13.99
N ASN A 257 12.67 -10.42 13.13
CA ASN A 257 12.65 -11.87 12.87
C ASN A 257 13.78 -12.27 11.92
N ALA A 258 14.55 -13.31 12.33
CA ALA A 258 15.68 -13.80 11.53
C ALA A 258 15.28 -14.19 10.09
N LYS A 259 14.09 -14.78 9.91
CA LYS A 259 13.60 -15.17 8.57
C LYS A 259 13.30 -13.99 7.67
N THR A 260 12.80 -12.87 8.21
CA THR A 260 12.70 -11.62 7.46
C THR A 260 14.07 -11.11 7.04
N GLN A 261 15.04 -11.13 7.98
CA GLN A 261 16.40 -10.68 7.69
C GLN A 261 17.05 -11.52 6.61
N GLU A 262 16.87 -12.86 6.64
CA GLU A 262 17.30 -13.76 5.57
C GLU A 262 16.67 -13.41 4.21
N ARG A 263 15.37 -13.11 4.17
CA ARG A 263 14.67 -12.69 2.94
C ARG A 263 15.22 -11.37 2.40
N ILE A 264 15.45 -10.39 3.25
CA ILE A 264 16.02 -9.09 2.85
C ILE A 264 17.45 -9.29 2.32
N GLN A 265 18.30 -10.05 3.02
CA GLN A 265 19.66 -10.33 2.58
C GLN A 265 19.68 -11.12 1.27
N GLY A 266 18.82 -12.12 1.13
CA GLY A 266 18.68 -12.88 -0.10
C GLY A 266 18.23 -12.02 -1.29
N MET A 267 17.28 -11.10 -1.08
CA MET A 267 16.86 -10.14 -2.10
C MET A 267 18.01 -9.22 -2.51
N LEU A 268 18.77 -8.70 -1.54
CA LEU A 268 19.92 -7.82 -1.82
C LEU A 268 21.04 -8.55 -2.57
N ALA A 269 21.26 -9.84 -2.27
CA ALA A 269 22.31 -10.64 -2.89
C ALA A 269 21.94 -11.14 -4.29
N THR A 270 20.69 -11.50 -4.52
CA THR A 270 20.27 -12.23 -5.74
C THR A 270 19.25 -11.47 -6.61
N GLY A 271 18.64 -10.42 -6.08
CA GLY A 271 17.51 -9.73 -6.72
C GLY A 271 16.22 -10.57 -6.78
N LYS A 272 16.16 -11.70 -6.07
CA LYS A 272 15.01 -12.62 -6.09
C LYS A 272 14.47 -12.86 -4.68
N PRO A 273 13.12 -13.01 -4.53
CA PRO A 273 12.54 -13.38 -3.23
C PRO A 273 13.02 -14.74 -2.75
N VAL A 274 13.38 -14.83 -1.48
CA VAL A 274 13.69 -16.08 -0.80
C VAL A 274 12.42 -16.60 -0.12
N ARG A 275 12.18 -17.91 -0.21
CA ARG A 275 11.11 -18.62 0.51
C ARG A 275 11.74 -19.51 1.57
N ASN A 276 11.50 -19.22 2.85
CA ASN A 276 12.08 -19.91 4.01
C ASN A 276 11.02 -20.32 5.05
#